data_60285ec187f8abd45e445eeb4c71a0a9
#
_entry.id   60285ec187f8abd45e445eeb4c71a0a9
#
_cell.length_a   1.000
_cell.length_b   1.000
_cell.length_c   1.000
_cell.angle_alpha   90.00
_cell.angle_beta   90.00
_cell.angle_gamma   90.00
#
_symmetry.space_group_name_H-M   'P 1'
#
loop_
_entity.id
_entity.type
_entity.pdbx_description
1 polymer ?
#
loop_
_entity_poly.entity_id
_entity_poly.type
_entity_poly.pdbx_seq_one_letter_code
_entity_poly.pdbx_strand_id
1 'polypeptide(L)'
;MTIRRASSTGGHSDSSTSAPVSADEGGRPHEFDGRTEAASPMDSASDEHADLAARQAQIVAALTGLTSVPAGFDARHLDVARRALLRKRANELQFVWPILIASLGPRLHPLFAEFARERPTRGSRADGHAFAQWLRRRGDLPLAANLELAEARLFWAFPTDTSGMPTAPVRRTSRVAVERFPGGMLVRRGRRVTTLGRPSER
;
A
#
# COMPACT_ATOMS: atom_id res chain seq x y z
N MET A 1 -1.51 -16.26 30.01
CA MET A 1 -0.11 -16.24 29.56
C MET A 1 0.24 -14.80 29.21
N THR A 2 0.92 -14.13 30.13
CA THR A 2 1.15 -12.69 30.13
C THR A 2 2.56 -12.43 29.60
N ILE A 3 2.69 -11.79 28.45
CA ILE A 3 4.00 -11.40 27.90
C ILE A 3 4.26 -9.94 28.27
N ARG A 4 5.25 -9.73 29.11
CA ARG A 4 5.81 -8.42 29.47
C ARG A 4 6.70 -7.91 28.33
N ARG A 5 6.49 -6.67 27.94
CA ARG A 5 7.33 -5.93 26.99
C ARG A 5 8.36 -5.12 27.79
N ALA A 6 9.64 -5.34 27.55
CA ALA A 6 10.74 -4.57 28.12
C ALA A 6 10.98 -3.30 27.28
N SER A 7 11.07 -2.17 27.97
CA SER A 7 11.49 -0.87 27.43
C SER A 7 13.00 -0.76 27.57
N SER A 8 13.71 -0.39 26.52
CA SER A 8 15.12 -0.01 26.57
C SER A 8 15.25 1.46 26.19
N THR A 9 15.62 2.26 27.19
CA THR A 9 16.03 3.65 27.09
C THR A 9 17.55 3.68 26.96
N GLY A 10 18.11 4.39 26.01
CA GLY A 10 19.54 4.63 25.88
C GLY A 10 19.78 5.94 25.13
N GLY A 11 19.93 7.03 25.91
CA GLY A 11 20.42 8.30 25.41
C GLY A 11 21.95 8.32 25.36
N HIS A 12 22.51 8.99 24.38
CA HIS A 12 23.84 9.59 24.49
C HIS A 12 23.85 10.88 23.70
N SER A 13 24.03 11.94 24.48
CA SER A 13 24.42 13.27 24.02
C SER A 13 25.95 13.33 24.03
N ASP A 14 26.56 13.85 23.00
CA ASP A 14 27.88 14.46 23.12
C ASP A 14 27.99 15.69 22.24
N SER A 15 28.15 16.77 22.95
CA SER A 15 28.48 18.12 22.48
C SER A 15 30.00 18.23 22.31
N SER A 16 30.50 18.77 21.24
CA SER A 16 31.84 19.31 21.15
C SER A 16 31.85 20.60 20.36
N THR A 17 31.97 21.64 21.14
CA THR A 17 32.34 23.01 20.81
C THR A 17 33.82 23.10 20.41
N SER A 18 34.14 23.80 19.34
CA SER A 18 35.44 24.52 19.23
C SER A 18 35.32 25.70 18.31
N ALA A 19 35.67 26.84 18.85
CA ALA A 19 35.71 28.17 18.27
C ALA A 19 37.09 28.52 17.66
N PRO A 20 37.35 29.75 17.21
CA PRO A 20 37.93 30.05 15.91
C PRO A 20 39.37 30.50 15.99
N VAL A 21 40.08 30.52 14.86
CA VAL A 21 41.37 31.20 14.73
C VAL A 21 41.32 32.16 13.55
N SER A 22 41.70 33.39 13.84
CA SER A 22 41.75 34.58 13.00
C SER A 22 43.05 34.68 12.17
N ALA A 23 42.90 35.45 11.07
CA ALA A 23 43.83 36.38 10.42
C ALA A 23 45.09 35.79 9.75
N ASP A 24 45.42 36.11 8.51
CA ASP A 24 46.05 37.38 8.09
C ASP A 24 46.41 37.36 6.58
N GLU A 25 46.27 38.49 5.98
CA GLU A 25 46.99 39.15 4.90
C GLU A 25 47.41 38.48 3.56
N GLY A 26 46.98 39.13 2.49
CA GLY A 26 47.84 39.75 1.48
C GLY A 26 48.23 38.90 0.27
N GLY A 27 47.69 39.24 -0.92
CA GLY A 27 48.29 38.75 -2.15
C GLY A 27 47.43 38.97 -3.41
N ARG A 28 47.68 40.05 -4.08
CA ARG A 28 47.45 40.48 -5.50
C ARG A 28 46.66 39.58 -6.47
N PRO A 29 45.92 40.19 -7.38
CA PRO A 29 45.07 39.50 -8.35
C PRO A 29 45.93 38.94 -9.48
N HIS A 30 45.85 37.62 -9.68
CA HIS A 30 46.22 36.98 -10.93
C HIS A 30 44.94 36.77 -11.71
N GLU A 31 44.82 37.55 -12.79
CA GLU A 31 43.91 37.35 -13.89
C GLU A 31 44.31 36.03 -14.56
N PHE A 32 43.48 34.97 -14.41
CA PHE A 32 43.58 33.71 -15.11
C PHE A 32 42.27 33.49 -15.84
N ASP A 33 42.27 33.95 -17.07
CA ASP A 33 41.30 33.67 -18.09
C ASP A 33 41.39 32.16 -18.41
N GLY A 34 40.22 31.50 -18.56
CA GLY A 34 40.18 30.10 -19.00
C GLY A 34 39.51 29.17 -18.01
N ARG A 35 38.30 29.52 -17.49
CA ARG A 35 37.49 28.54 -16.78
C ARG A 35 36.74 27.67 -17.77
N THR A 36 37.40 26.60 -18.22
CA THR A 36 36.69 25.42 -18.70
C THR A 36 35.86 24.92 -17.52
N GLU A 37 34.56 25.10 -17.62
CA GLU A 37 33.56 24.65 -16.64
C GLU A 37 33.57 23.12 -16.64
N ALA A 38 34.49 22.55 -15.89
CA ALA A 38 34.51 21.10 -15.62
C ALA A 38 33.29 20.82 -14.73
N ALA A 39 32.26 20.25 -15.29
CA ALA A 39 31.09 19.76 -14.58
C ALA A 39 31.55 18.98 -13.35
N SER A 40 31.08 19.40 -12.17
CA SER A 40 31.47 18.79 -10.92
C SER A 40 31.04 17.33 -10.89
N PRO A 41 31.90 16.38 -10.48
CA PRO A 41 31.56 14.95 -10.44
C PRO A 41 30.36 14.61 -9.55
N MET A 42 29.96 15.51 -8.67
CA MET A 42 28.76 15.36 -7.84
C MET A 42 27.44 15.56 -8.63
N ASP A 43 27.42 16.36 -9.69
CA ASP A 43 26.21 16.52 -10.54
C ASP A 43 25.97 15.28 -11.38
N SER A 44 27.01 14.64 -11.91
CA SER A 44 26.90 13.40 -12.70
C SER A 44 26.33 12.22 -11.88
N ALA A 45 26.73 12.09 -10.62
CA ALA A 45 26.24 11.04 -9.74
C ALA A 45 24.74 11.26 -9.40
N SER A 46 24.30 12.50 -9.26
CA SER A 46 22.90 12.84 -9.00
C SER A 46 22.02 12.52 -10.19
N ASP A 47 22.48 12.79 -11.41
CA ASP A 47 21.76 12.51 -12.64
C ASP A 47 21.64 11.00 -12.90
N GLU A 48 22.70 10.22 -12.64
CA GLU A 48 22.66 8.75 -12.76
C GLU A 48 21.67 8.12 -11.77
N HIS A 49 21.59 8.63 -10.54
CA HIS A 49 20.62 8.16 -9.55
C HIS A 49 19.17 8.50 -9.94
N ALA A 50 18.95 9.69 -10.50
CA ALA A 50 17.64 10.10 -10.99
C ALA A 50 17.18 9.22 -12.17
N ASP A 51 18.08 8.92 -13.11
CA ASP A 51 17.81 8.03 -14.24
C ASP A 51 17.48 6.59 -13.79
N LEU A 52 18.24 6.07 -12.82
CA LEU A 52 17.98 4.75 -12.25
C LEU A 52 16.62 4.70 -11.56
N ALA A 53 16.29 5.71 -10.75
CA ALA A 53 14.99 5.82 -10.08
C ALA A 53 13.84 5.90 -11.10
N ALA A 54 14.01 6.66 -12.19
CA ALA A 54 13.01 6.75 -13.26
C ALA A 54 12.78 5.39 -13.94
N ARG A 55 13.86 4.66 -14.27
CA ARG A 55 13.77 3.31 -14.85
C ARG A 55 13.09 2.31 -13.90
N GLN A 56 13.43 2.35 -12.61
CA GLN A 56 12.77 1.52 -11.60
C GLN A 56 11.27 1.84 -11.51
N ALA A 57 10.89 3.12 -11.51
CA ALA A 57 9.49 3.53 -11.48
C ALA A 57 8.71 3.03 -12.70
N GLN A 58 9.32 3.06 -13.89
CA GLN A 58 8.72 2.52 -15.13
C GLN A 58 8.49 1.01 -15.02
N ILE A 59 9.46 0.25 -14.49
CA ILE A 59 9.31 -1.20 -14.32
C ILE A 59 8.19 -1.50 -13.30
N VAL A 60 8.14 -0.79 -12.20
CA VAL A 60 7.08 -0.94 -11.19
C VAL A 60 5.72 -0.61 -11.78
N ALA A 61 5.59 0.47 -12.53
CA ALA A 61 4.35 0.84 -13.22
C ALA A 61 3.93 -0.24 -14.24
N ALA A 62 4.88 -0.79 -14.98
CA ALA A 62 4.63 -1.89 -15.90
C ALA A 62 4.19 -3.16 -15.15
N LEU A 63 4.84 -3.55 -14.06
CA LEU A 63 4.48 -4.72 -13.24
C LEU A 63 3.10 -4.59 -12.61
N THR A 64 2.67 -3.39 -12.27
CA THR A 64 1.33 -3.12 -11.70
C THR A 64 0.24 -2.93 -12.75
N GLY A 65 0.58 -3.02 -14.04
CA GLY A 65 -0.38 -2.89 -15.14
C GLY A 65 -0.78 -1.45 -15.47
N LEU A 66 -0.07 -0.46 -14.93
CA LEU A 66 -0.35 0.97 -15.18
C LEU A 66 0.24 1.49 -16.48
N THR A 67 1.26 0.82 -17.02
CA THR A 67 1.93 1.20 -18.27
C THR A 67 2.25 -0.02 -19.14
N SER A 68 2.55 0.22 -20.41
CA SER A 68 3.08 -0.79 -21.32
C SER A 68 4.47 -1.27 -20.88
N VAL A 69 4.94 -2.37 -21.49
CA VAL A 69 6.28 -2.92 -21.25
C VAL A 69 7.33 -1.93 -21.70
N PRO A 70 8.29 -1.51 -20.87
CA PRO A 70 9.38 -0.63 -21.28
C PRO A 70 10.26 -1.29 -22.33
N ALA A 71 10.87 -0.49 -23.22
CA ALA A 71 11.81 -0.98 -24.21
C ALA A 71 12.98 -1.70 -23.54
N GLY A 72 13.44 -2.80 -24.15
CA GLY A 72 14.54 -3.62 -23.63
C GLY A 72 14.13 -4.72 -22.63
N PHE A 73 12.85 -4.79 -22.25
CA PHE A 73 12.34 -5.86 -21.39
C PHE A 73 11.55 -6.91 -22.16
N ASP A 74 11.74 -8.18 -21.80
CA ASP A 74 10.96 -9.28 -22.37
C ASP A 74 9.52 -9.26 -21.78
N ALA A 75 8.55 -9.07 -22.66
CA ALA A 75 7.13 -9.04 -22.29
C ALA A 75 6.66 -10.33 -21.59
N ARG A 76 7.22 -11.50 -21.95
CA ARG A 76 6.91 -12.79 -21.31
C ARG A 76 7.37 -12.82 -19.86
N HIS A 77 8.60 -12.37 -19.59
CA HIS A 77 9.13 -12.32 -18.22
C HIS A 77 8.33 -11.35 -17.35
N LEU A 78 7.96 -10.19 -17.89
CA LEU A 78 7.11 -9.23 -17.19
C LEU A 78 5.72 -9.81 -16.88
N ASP A 79 5.13 -10.54 -17.81
CA ASP A 79 3.81 -11.16 -17.61
C ASP A 79 3.86 -12.28 -16.54
N VAL A 80 4.93 -13.07 -16.50
CA VAL A 80 5.16 -14.03 -15.41
C VAL A 80 5.29 -13.31 -14.07
N ALA A 81 6.08 -12.25 -14.01
CA ALA A 81 6.25 -11.45 -12.79
C ALA A 81 4.94 -10.79 -12.33
N ARG A 82 4.14 -10.24 -13.25
CA ARG A 82 2.79 -9.72 -12.96
C ARG A 82 1.88 -10.77 -12.33
N ARG A 83 1.83 -11.97 -12.91
CA ARG A 83 1.01 -13.07 -12.36
C ARG A 83 1.49 -13.49 -10.97
N ALA A 84 2.80 -13.56 -10.77
CA ALA A 84 3.37 -13.86 -9.45
C ALA A 84 3.01 -12.78 -8.42
N LEU A 85 3.10 -11.51 -8.79
CA LEU A 85 2.72 -10.38 -7.94
C LEU A 85 1.22 -10.41 -7.58
N LEU A 86 0.34 -10.67 -8.55
CA LEU A 86 -1.11 -10.79 -8.30
C LEU A 86 -1.43 -11.96 -7.37
N ARG A 87 -0.76 -13.11 -7.55
CA ARG A 87 -0.91 -14.26 -6.63
C ARG A 87 -0.45 -13.90 -5.21
N LYS A 88 0.69 -13.23 -5.07
CA LYS A 88 1.19 -12.78 -3.77
C LYS A 88 0.18 -11.85 -3.10
N ARG A 89 -0.33 -10.83 -3.81
CA ARG A 89 -1.36 -9.91 -3.29
C ARG A 89 -2.63 -10.65 -2.86
N ALA A 90 -3.11 -11.61 -3.67
CA ALA A 90 -4.26 -12.43 -3.32
C ALA A 90 -4.03 -13.24 -2.03
N ASN A 91 -2.86 -13.85 -1.89
CA ASN A 91 -2.50 -14.63 -0.70
C ASN A 91 -2.38 -13.77 0.56
N GLU A 92 -1.93 -12.53 0.44
CA GLU A 92 -1.83 -11.60 1.58
C GLU A 92 -3.20 -11.21 2.15
N LEU A 93 -4.28 -11.35 1.38
CA LEU A 93 -5.64 -11.08 1.87
C LEU A 93 -6.05 -12.06 2.99
N GLN A 94 -5.53 -13.28 3.02
CA GLN A 94 -5.91 -14.30 4.02
C GLN A 94 -5.69 -13.84 5.46
N PHE A 95 -4.72 -12.95 5.70
CA PHE A 95 -4.42 -12.43 7.03
C PHE A 95 -5.43 -11.40 7.54
N VAL A 96 -6.22 -10.83 6.62
CA VAL A 96 -7.14 -9.73 6.92
C VAL A 96 -8.58 -10.07 6.55
N TRP A 97 -8.77 -10.96 5.57
CA TRP A 97 -10.06 -11.38 5.01
C TRP A 97 -10.16 -12.91 4.92
N PRO A 98 -9.96 -13.65 6.03
CA PRO A 98 -9.89 -15.11 6.00
C PRO A 98 -11.17 -15.78 5.52
N ILE A 99 -12.35 -15.23 5.86
CA ILE A 99 -13.63 -15.82 5.46
C ILE A 99 -13.88 -15.62 3.97
N LEU A 100 -13.60 -14.43 3.44
CA LEU A 100 -13.68 -14.16 1.99
C LEU A 100 -12.81 -15.14 1.21
N ILE A 101 -11.55 -15.32 1.64
CA ILE A 101 -10.60 -16.19 0.96
C ILE A 101 -11.04 -17.64 1.03
N ALA A 102 -11.41 -18.14 2.22
CA ALA A 102 -11.89 -19.50 2.41
C ALA A 102 -13.17 -19.78 1.60
N SER A 103 -14.09 -18.82 1.52
CA SER A 103 -15.36 -18.96 0.79
C SER A 103 -15.18 -19.00 -0.73
N LEU A 104 -14.14 -18.38 -1.27
CA LEU A 104 -13.84 -18.37 -2.70
C LEU A 104 -13.06 -19.63 -3.13
N GLY A 105 -12.21 -20.17 -2.25
CA GLY A 105 -11.40 -21.34 -2.54
C GLY A 105 -10.61 -21.24 -3.86
N PRO A 106 -10.71 -22.20 -4.77
CA PRO A 106 -9.99 -22.19 -6.05
C PRO A 106 -10.34 -20.99 -6.96
N ARG A 107 -11.49 -20.36 -6.77
CA ARG A 107 -11.93 -19.18 -7.56
C ARG A 107 -11.18 -17.89 -7.18
N LEU A 108 -10.48 -17.87 -6.04
CA LEU A 108 -9.79 -16.67 -5.56
C LEU A 108 -8.84 -16.09 -6.60
N HIS A 109 -7.86 -16.87 -7.04
CA HIS A 109 -6.80 -16.36 -7.89
C HIS A 109 -7.29 -15.82 -9.24
N PRO A 110 -8.14 -16.51 -10.00
CA PRO A 110 -8.66 -15.98 -11.26
C PRO A 110 -9.51 -14.73 -11.06
N LEU A 111 -10.40 -14.70 -10.05
CA LEU A 111 -11.24 -13.54 -9.77
C LEU A 111 -10.42 -12.35 -9.28
N PHE A 112 -9.43 -12.58 -8.43
CA PHE A 112 -8.56 -11.50 -7.95
C PHE A 112 -7.67 -10.97 -9.07
N ALA A 113 -7.16 -11.81 -9.96
CA ALA A 113 -6.38 -11.37 -11.11
C ALA A 113 -7.22 -10.50 -12.08
N GLU A 114 -8.47 -10.85 -12.31
CA GLU A 114 -9.41 -10.03 -13.09
C GLU A 114 -9.64 -8.67 -12.42
N PHE A 115 -9.96 -8.68 -11.12
CA PHE A 115 -10.19 -7.47 -10.33
C PHE A 115 -8.99 -6.53 -10.28
N ALA A 116 -7.78 -7.09 -10.07
CA ALA A 116 -6.57 -6.34 -9.74
C ALA A 116 -5.68 -5.99 -10.95
N ARG A 117 -6.07 -6.41 -12.16
CA ARG A 117 -5.26 -6.28 -13.39
C ARG A 117 -4.70 -4.87 -13.62
N GLU A 118 -5.53 -3.86 -13.41
CA GLU A 118 -5.20 -2.45 -13.67
C GLU A 118 -5.35 -1.60 -12.40
N ARG A 119 -5.27 -2.25 -11.23
CA ARG A 119 -5.46 -1.59 -9.94
C ARG A 119 -4.19 -1.65 -9.10
N PRO A 120 -3.57 -0.51 -8.80
CA PRO A 120 -2.45 -0.46 -7.88
C PRO A 120 -2.90 -0.95 -6.50
N THR A 121 -1.98 -1.58 -5.76
CA THR A 121 -2.28 -2.01 -4.38
C THR A 121 -2.39 -0.80 -3.45
N ARG A 122 -3.32 -0.90 -2.51
CA ARG A 122 -3.52 0.04 -1.39
C ARG A 122 -3.40 -0.67 -0.04
N GLY A 123 -2.76 -1.85 -0.05
CA GLY A 123 -2.60 -2.72 1.10
C GLY A 123 -3.77 -3.71 1.27
N SER A 124 -3.49 -4.85 1.90
CA SER A 124 -4.39 -6.01 1.94
C SER A 124 -5.79 -5.68 2.49
N ARG A 125 -5.90 -4.75 3.45
CA ARG A 125 -7.21 -4.36 3.99
C ARG A 125 -8.06 -3.59 2.98
N ALA A 126 -7.48 -2.62 2.28
CA ALA A 126 -8.17 -1.84 1.25
C ALA A 126 -8.46 -2.70 0.00
N ASP A 127 -7.47 -3.47 -0.43
CA ASP A 127 -7.61 -4.35 -1.59
C ASP A 127 -8.73 -5.39 -1.38
N GLY A 128 -8.77 -6.03 -0.20
CA GLY A 128 -9.82 -7.00 0.12
C GLY A 128 -11.20 -6.39 0.23
N HIS A 129 -11.34 -5.19 0.83
CA HIS A 129 -12.60 -4.46 0.85
C HIS A 129 -13.08 -4.13 -0.58
N ALA A 130 -12.21 -3.58 -1.42
CA ALA A 130 -12.56 -3.22 -2.80
C ALA A 130 -12.90 -4.46 -3.64
N PHE A 131 -12.18 -5.57 -3.45
CA PHE A 131 -12.44 -6.84 -4.09
C PHE A 131 -13.79 -7.44 -3.66
N ALA A 132 -14.10 -7.46 -2.36
CA ALA A 132 -15.41 -7.89 -1.86
C ALA A 132 -16.55 -7.03 -2.42
N GLN A 133 -16.37 -5.72 -2.52
CA GLN A 133 -17.34 -4.82 -3.15
C GLN A 133 -17.52 -5.12 -4.65
N TRP A 134 -16.44 -5.43 -5.36
CA TRP A 134 -16.50 -5.79 -6.77
C TRP A 134 -17.26 -7.11 -6.97
N LEU A 135 -16.96 -8.13 -6.16
CA LEU A 135 -17.71 -9.41 -6.16
C LEU A 135 -19.20 -9.19 -5.85
N ARG A 136 -19.51 -8.33 -4.86
CA ARG A 136 -20.90 -8.02 -4.50
C ARG A 136 -21.69 -7.40 -5.65
N ARG A 137 -21.08 -6.46 -6.39
CA ARG A 137 -21.74 -5.87 -7.58
C ARG A 137 -22.01 -6.87 -8.70
N ARG A 138 -21.23 -7.95 -8.76
CA ARG A 138 -21.41 -9.05 -9.73
C ARG A 138 -22.38 -10.13 -9.25
N GLY A 139 -22.79 -10.10 -7.99
CA GLY A 139 -23.55 -11.18 -7.38
C GLY A 139 -22.71 -12.41 -7.00
N ASP A 140 -21.38 -12.30 -7.05
CA ASP A 140 -20.42 -13.39 -6.81
C ASP A 140 -19.93 -13.46 -5.36
N LEU A 141 -20.32 -12.51 -4.49
CA LEU A 141 -19.83 -12.48 -3.11
C LEU A 141 -20.54 -13.53 -2.25
N PRO A 142 -19.82 -14.53 -1.69
CA PRO A 142 -20.41 -15.52 -0.82
C PRO A 142 -21.06 -14.92 0.42
N LEU A 143 -22.13 -15.57 0.95
CA LEU A 143 -22.87 -15.05 2.11
C LEU A 143 -21.98 -14.85 3.34
N ALA A 144 -21.09 -15.80 3.65
CA ALA A 144 -20.17 -15.68 4.76
C ALA A 144 -19.23 -14.47 4.62
N ALA A 145 -18.77 -14.20 3.38
CA ALA A 145 -17.95 -13.04 3.07
C ALA A 145 -18.72 -11.71 3.14
N ASN A 146 -20.04 -11.71 2.92
CA ASN A 146 -20.88 -10.54 3.17
C ASN A 146 -20.90 -10.14 4.66
N LEU A 147 -20.94 -11.14 5.56
CA LEU A 147 -20.85 -10.87 7.01
C LEU A 147 -19.49 -10.30 7.40
N GLU A 148 -18.40 -10.89 6.91
CA GLU A 148 -17.05 -10.37 7.14
C GLU A 148 -16.89 -8.94 6.62
N LEU A 149 -17.43 -8.65 5.43
CA LEU A 149 -17.44 -7.30 4.87
C LEU A 149 -18.22 -6.31 5.75
N ALA A 150 -19.39 -6.70 6.23
CA ALA A 150 -20.20 -5.88 7.14
C ALA A 150 -19.47 -5.67 8.48
N GLU A 151 -18.87 -6.71 9.03
CA GLU A 151 -18.09 -6.62 10.26
C GLU A 151 -16.87 -5.70 10.09
N ALA A 152 -16.11 -5.83 9.01
CA ALA A 152 -14.99 -4.96 8.73
C ALA A 152 -15.40 -3.48 8.69
N ARG A 153 -16.57 -3.17 8.11
CA ARG A 153 -17.11 -1.81 8.01
C ARG A 153 -17.59 -1.24 9.34
N LEU A 154 -17.94 -2.09 10.31
CA LEU A 154 -18.21 -1.62 11.67
C LEU A 154 -16.98 -1.00 12.34
N PHE A 155 -15.80 -1.49 12.04
CA PHE A 155 -14.55 -1.08 12.68
C PHE A 155 -13.69 -0.15 11.82
N TRP A 156 -13.88 -0.17 10.50
CA TRP A 156 -13.06 0.57 9.55
C TRP A 156 -13.92 1.39 8.59
N ALA A 157 -13.52 2.62 8.35
CA ALA A 157 -13.96 3.40 7.20
C ALA A 157 -13.02 3.10 6.02
N PHE A 158 -13.60 2.99 4.84
CA PHE A 158 -12.89 2.72 3.59
C PHE A 158 -13.13 3.90 2.64
N PRO A 159 -12.45 5.04 2.87
CA PRO A 159 -12.63 6.20 2.03
C PRO A 159 -12.08 5.96 0.63
N THR A 160 -12.59 6.74 -0.32
CA THR A 160 -12.10 6.81 -1.69
C THR A 160 -11.61 8.22 -1.96
N ASP A 161 -10.64 8.37 -2.86
CA ASP A 161 -10.22 9.68 -3.35
C ASP A 161 -11.23 10.24 -4.36
N THR A 162 -10.93 11.40 -4.91
CA THR A 162 -11.78 12.09 -5.90
C THR A 162 -11.96 11.31 -7.20
N SER A 163 -11.06 10.38 -7.51
CA SER A 163 -11.15 9.47 -8.67
C SER A 163 -11.93 8.19 -8.35
N GLY A 164 -12.46 8.05 -7.13
CA GLY A 164 -13.15 6.84 -6.68
C GLY A 164 -12.23 5.68 -6.31
N MET A 165 -10.91 5.91 -6.26
CA MET A 165 -9.94 4.89 -5.87
C MET A 165 -9.87 4.75 -4.35
N PRO A 166 -9.79 3.51 -3.81
CA PRO A 166 -9.64 3.29 -2.38
C PRO A 166 -8.40 3.98 -1.83
N THR A 167 -8.54 4.64 -0.70
CA THR A 167 -7.42 5.18 0.08
C THR A 167 -7.12 4.29 1.29
N ALA A 168 -6.17 4.68 2.13
CA ALA A 168 -5.84 3.91 3.33
C ALA A 168 -7.06 3.80 4.25
N PRO A 169 -7.42 2.58 4.72
CA PRO A 169 -8.51 2.40 5.65
C PRO A 169 -8.25 3.09 6.99
N VAL A 170 -9.26 3.77 7.52
CA VAL A 170 -9.18 4.50 8.78
C VAL A 170 -10.01 3.80 9.84
N ARG A 171 -9.45 3.61 11.03
CA ARG A 171 -10.19 2.99 12.14
C ARG A 171 -11.29 3.92 12.63
N ARG A 172 -12.53 3.41 12.73
CA ARG A 172 -13.66 4.19 13.27
C ARG A 172 -13.51 4.39 14.77
N THR A 173 -13.60 5.61 15.23
CA THR A 173 -13.58 6.01 16.65
C THR A 173 -14.96 5.96 17.29
N SER A 174 -16.03 6.02 16.50
CA SER A 174 -17.41 5.94 16.97
C SER A 174 -17.61 4.69 17.84
N ARG A 175 -18.30 4.84 18.97
CA ARG A 175 -18.66 3.72 19.85
C ARG A 175 -19.86 2.92 19.36
N VAL A 176 -20.65 3.48 18.45
CA VAL A 176 -21.82 2.83 17.86
C VAL A 176 -21.68 2.85 16.34
N ALA A 177 -21.90 1.72 15.71
CA ALA A 177 -21.95 1.59 14.26
C ALA A 177 -22.97 0.51 13.89
N VAL A 178 -23.59 0.67 12.73
CA VAL A 178 -24.58 -0.28 12.19
C VAL A 178 -24.22 -0.55 10.73
N GLU A 179 -24.16 -1.82 10.37
CA GLU A 179 -23.93 -2.25 8.98
C GLU A 179 -24.96 -3.30 8.58
N ARG A 180 -25.43 -3.22 7.33
CA ARG A 180 -26.44 -4.14 6.77
C ARG A 180 -25.75 -5.24 5.94
N PHE A 181 -26.31 -6.44 6.00
CA PHE A 181 -25.97 -7.56 5.14
C PHE A 181 -27.24 -8.25 4.64
N PRO A 182 -27.21 -9.13 3.64
CA PRO A 182 -28.37 -9.87 3.18
C PRO A 182 -29.01 -10.68 4.32
N GLY A 183 -30.27 -10.36 4.66
CA GLY A 183 -31.04 -11.00 5.73
C GLY A 183 -30.89 -10.38 7.12
N GLY A 184 -30.12 -9.28 7.31
CA GLY A 184 -29.99 -8.70 8.63
C GLY A 184 -29.10 -7.47 8.73
N MET A 185 -28.71 -7.19 9.98
CA MET A 185 -27.78 -6.11 10.31
C MET A 185 -26.85 -6.49 11.44
N LEU A 186 -25.67 -5.90 11.47
CA LEU A 186 -24.73 -5.93 12.56
C LEU A 186 -24.77 -4.58 13.29
N VAL A 187 -24.84 -4.63 14.61
CA VAL A 187 -24.82 -3.44 15.48
C VAL A 187 -23.62 -3.55 16.41
N ARG A 188 -22.71 -2.60 16.32
CA ARG A 188 -21.59 -2.48 17.27
C ARG A 188 -21.91 -1.44 18.34
N ARG A 189 -21.69 -1.82 19.60
CA ARG A 189 -21.71 -0.92 20.77
C ARG A 189 -20.42 -1.14 21.56
N GLY A 190 -19.50 -0.20 21.46
CA GLY A 190 -18.15 -0.33 22.02
C GLY A 190 -17.38 -1.50 21.40
N ARG A 191 -17.10 -2.55 22.21
CA ARG A 191 -16.42 -3.78 21.79
C ARG A 191 -17.39 -4.91 21.41
N ARG A 192 -18.67 -4.78 21.72
CA ARG A 192 -19.68 -5.81 21.46
C ARG A 192 -20.27 -5.63 20.06
N VAL A 193 -20.40 -6.73 19.33
CA VAL A 193 -21.13 -6.81 18.06
C VAL A 193 -22.33 -7.72 18.27
N THR A 194 -23.49 -7.28 17.87
CA THR A 194 -24.75 -8.04 17.92
C THR A 194 -25.28 -8.19 16.50
N THR A 195 -25.65 -9.41 16.15
CA THR A 195 -26.32 -9.72 14.88
C THR A 195 -27.83 -9.69 15.09
N LEU A 196 -28.54 -8.94 14.25
CA LEU A 196 -29.99 -8.90 14.19
C LEU A 196 -30.45 -9.43 12.83
N GLY A 197 -31.26 -10.48 12.83
CA GLY A 197 -31.70 -11.19 11.63
C GLY A 197 -30.86 -12.46 11.38
N ARG A 198 -31.20 -13.18 10.30
CA ARG A 198 -30.48 -14.39 9.87
C ARG A 198 -29.90 -14.15 8.48
N PRO A 199 -28.65 -14.55 8.25
CA PRO A 199 -28.11 -14.54 6.91
C PRO A 199 -28.99 -15.39 5.98
N SER A 200 -29.44 -14.82 4.87
CA SER A 200 -30.21 -15.55 3.86
C SER A 200 -29.57 -15.42 2.50
N GLU A 201 -29.42 -16.54 1.84
CA GLU A 201 -29.12 -16.59 0.40
C GLU A 201 -30.41 -16.19 -0.34
N ARG A 202 -30.32 -15.16 -1.16
CA ARG A 202 -31.35 -14.81 -2.15
C ARG A 202 -30.84 -15.13 -3.52
#